data_a92f2e9d509a70e627189f6bd44df8d1
#
_entry.id   a92f2e9d509a70e627189f6bd44df8d1
#
_cell.length_a   1.000
_cell.length_b   1.000
_cell.length_c   1.000
_cell.angle_alpha   90.00
_cell.angle_beta   90.00
_cell.angle_gamma   90.00
#
_symmetry.space_group_name_H-M   'P 1'
#
loop_
_entity.id
_entity.type
_entity.pdbx_description
1 polymer ?
#
loop_
_entity_poly.entity_id
_entity_poly.type
_entity_poly.pdbx_seq_one_letter_code
_entity_poly.pdbx_strand_id
1 'polypeptide(L)'
;MSEGERVLVTGATGYVGGRLLVELEKRGVPLRCMVRREGALERRVSASTEIAVADALDAAAVARALAGVRAAYYLIHSMGQGEDFAEKDREAARVFGAAARQAGVARIVYLGGLGGGGRLSEHLESRRETGEILRASGVPVVAFEASIVIGSGSLSFEMIRALVERLPVMICPRWVAVEAQPIAVEDVVAYLADALDLPAGAERIYEIGGRERVTYAGLMREYARQRGLRRWLVPVPVLTPRLSSLWLGLVTPLYARVGRKLIESLRTPSVVRDDAARRAFSIEPRGVAEAIRRALANEDAAFARTRWSDPVSSSGLLDRYGSGRPGTRLIDSRTVRVDAPPAAAFDAVSRLGGARGWYYGDWLWAVRGFLDLLAGGVGIRRGRRHESDLAVGDAVDFWRVEKIEPNRLLRLRAEMKLPGRAWLQFETTPDAGGTEIRQTAIFDSVGLLGALYWYGLYPLHRLIFAGMLREIARRSMPAA
;
A
#
# COMPACT_ATOMS: atom_id res chain seq x y z
N MET A 1 15.13 25.16 -18.32
CA MET A 1 13.81 25.06 -17.67
C MET A 1 13.83 26.10 -16.56
N SER A 2 12.89 27.03 -16.55
CA SER A 2 12.84 28.13 -15.59
C SER A 2 12.58 27.60 -14.18
N GLU A 3 13.33 28.11 -13.19
CA GLU A 3 12.97 27.94 -11.78
C GLU A 3 11.58 28.54 -11.57
N GLY A 4 10.64 27.76 -11.01
CA GLY A 4 9.27 28.20 -10.71
C GLY A 4 8.15 27.45 -11.44
N GLU A 5 8.48 26.45 -12.28
CA GLU A 5 7.45 25.70 -13.02
C GLU A 5 7.15 24.30 -12.46
N ARG A 6 7.87 23.86 -11.42
CA ARG A 6 7.74 22.50 -10.89
C ARG A 6 6.47 22.31 -10.05
N VAL A 7 5.98 21.07 -10.10
CA VAL A 7 4.90 20.60 -9.25
C VAL A 7 5.46 19.59 -8.24
N LEU A 8 5.21 19.83 -6.95
CA LEU A 8 5.60 18.90 -5.89
C LEU A 8 4.51 17.86 -5.69
N VAL A 9 4.87 16.58 -5.62
CA VAL A 9 3.98 15.49 -5.23
C VAL A 9 4.47 14.89 -3.92
N THR A 10 3.70 15.08 -2.83
CA THR A 10 3.90 14.34 -1.59
C THR A 10 3.08 13.05 -1.62
N GLY A 11 3.49 12.03 -0.87
CA GLY A 11 2.78 10.76 -0.86
C GLY A 11 2.85 9.97 -2.19
N ALA A 12 3.83 10.26 -3.06
CA ALA A 12 4.03 9.59 -4.35
C ALA A 12 4.30 8.07 -4.24
N THR A 13 4.74 7.58 -3.08
CA THR A 13 4.84 6.14 -2.78
C THR A 13 3.48 5.50 -2.49
N GLY A 14 2.44 6.29 -2.26
CA GLY A 14 1.10 5.84 -1.89
C GLY A 14 0.26 5.38 -3.09
N TYR A 15 -0.92 4.85 -2.77
CA TYR A 15 -1.85 4.28 -3.76
C TYR A 15 -2.30 5.29 -4.82
N VAL A 16 -2.82 6.45 -4.41
CA VAL A 16 -3.28 7.51 -5.32
C VAL A 16 -2.09 8.31 -5.85
N GLY A 17 -1.16 8.70 -4.97
CA GLY A 17 -0.02 9.54 -5.35
C GLY A 17 0.89 8.90 -6.39
N GLY A 18 1.12 7.59 -6.32
CA GLY A 18 1.92 6.89 -7.33
C GLY A 18 1.22 6.78 -8.70
N ARG A 19 -0.11 6.72 -8.74
CA ARG A 19 -0.86 6.77 -10.00
C ARG A 19 -0.90 8.17 -10.59
N LEU A 20 -1.08 9.16 -9.73
CA LEU A 20 -1.00 10.57 -10.11
C LEU A 20 0.38 10.92 -10.69
N LEU A 21 1.45 10.44 -10.05
CA LEU A 21 2.81 10.62 -10.56
C LEU A 21 2.94 10.15 -12.01
N VAL A 22 2.50 8.92 -12.31
CA VAL A 22 2.54 8.36 -13.67
C VAL A 22 1.72 9.19 -14.66
N GLU A 23 0.55 9.69 -14.24
CA GLU A 23 -0.30 10.53 -15.09
C GLU A 23 0.34 11.89 -15.37
N LEU A 24 0.91 12.53 -14.36
CA LEU A 24 1.59 13.82 -14.51
C LEU A 24 2.86 13.71 -15.36
N GLU A 25 3.63 12.63 -15.22
CA GLU A 25 4.79 12.34 -16.09
C GLU A 25 4.36 12.19 -17.55
N LYS A 26 3.27 11.47 -17.83
CA LYS A 26 2.69 11.34 -19.18
C LYS A 26 2.27 12.68 -19.77
N ARG A 27 1.78 13.61 -18.96
CA ARG A 27 1.42 14.97 -19.34
C ARG A 27 2.65 15.88 -19.52
N GLY A 28 3.86 15.39 -19.25
CA GLY A 28 5.10 16.16 -19.36
C GLY A 28 5.25 17.25 -18.30
N VAL A 29 4.53 17.13 -17.17
CA VAL A 29 4.62 18.11 -16.07
C VAL A 29 5.98 17.99 -15.38
N PRO A 30 6.75 19.09 -15.19
CA PRO A 30 7.99 19.06 -14.42
C PRO A 30 7.68 18.72 -12.95
N LEU A 31 8.22 17.59 -12.46
CA LEU A 31 7.86 17.05 -11.15
C LEU A 31 9.02 17.03 -10.16
N ARG A 32 8.67 17.23 -8.90
CA ARG A 32 9.48 16.86 -7.74
C ARG A 32 8.65 15.99 -6.80
N CYS A 33 9.18 14.84 -6.40
CA CYS A 33 8.53 13.94 -5.46
C CYS A 33 9.16 14.07 -4.08
N MET A 34 8.37 14.37 -3.04
CA MET A 34 8.84 14.36 -1.67
C MET A 34 8.67 12.98 -1.06
N VAL A 35 9.77 12.37 -0.60
CA VAL A 35 9.81 11.05 0.02
C VAL A 35 10.56 11.08 1.34
N ARG A 36 10.22 10.20 2.27
CA ARG A 36 10.91 10.10 3.57
C ARG A 36 12.27 9.40 3.51
N ARG A 37 12.55 8.64 2.46
CA ARG A 37 13.74 7.79 2.34
C ARG A 37 14.28 7.79 0.92
N GLU A 38 15.59 7.76 0.83
CA GLU A 38 16.28 7.43 -0.41
C GLU A 38 15.86 6.04 -0.92
N GLY A 39 15.89 5.82 -2.22
CA GLY A 39 15.53 4.55 -2.84
C GLY A 39 14.04 4.26 -2.94
N ALA A 40 13.17 5.10 -2.37
CA ALA A 40 11.72 4.83 -2.33
C ALA A 40 11.05 4.92 -3.72
N LEU A 41 11.57 5.78 -4.61
CA LEU A 41 10.99 6.05 -5.94
C LEU A 41 11.98 5.95 -7.10
N GLU A 42 13.28 5.86 -6.87
CA GLU A 42 14.35 6.00 -7.88
C GLU A 42 14.17 5.13 -9.12
N ARG A 43 13.54 3.95 -8.96
CA ARG A 43 13.23 3.04 -10.07
C ARG A 43 11.80 3.18 -10.60
N ARG A 44 11.04 4.15 -10.11
CA ARG A 44 9.60 4.31 -10.41
C ARG A 44 9.28 5.61 -11.10
N VAL A 45 10.25 6.52 -11.20
CA VAL A 45 10.11 7.85 -11.77
C VAL A 45 10.91 7.97 -13.07
N SER A 46 10.50 8.88 -13.94
CA SER A 46 11.28 9.24 -15.12
C SER A 46 12.57 9.97 -14.71
N ALA A 47 13.56 9.97 -15.59
CA ALA A 47 14.83 10.67 -15.34
C ALA A 47 14.68 12.20 -15.15
N SER A 48 13.55 12.77 -15.60
CA SER A 48 13.23 14.19 -15.46
C SER A 48 12.55 14.54 -14.15
N THR A 49 12.10 13.54 -13.35
CA THR A 49 11.42 13.75 -12.06
C THR A 49 12.45 13.84 -10.94
N GLU A 50 12.49 14.96 -10.24
CA GLU A 50 13.35 15.16 -9.08
C GLU A 50 12.83 14.42 -7.85
N ILE A 51 13.75 13.91 -7.01
CA ILE A 51 13.40 13.31 -5.72
C ILE A 51 13.97 14.20 -4.61
N ALA A 52 13.12 14.67 -3.70
CA ALA A 52 13.50 15.37 -2.49
C ALA A 52 13.26 14.47 -1.27
N VAL A 53 14.31 14.17 -0.53
CA VAL A 53 14.19 13.39 0.73
C VAL A 53 13.87 14.36 1.86
N ALA A 54 12.67 14.24 2.41
CA ALA A 54 12.19 15.08 3.51
C ALA A 54 11.13 14.35 4.35
N ASP A 55 11.24 14.44 5.68
CA ASP A 55 10.15 14.09 6.59
C ASP A 55 9.16 15.27 6.64
N ALA A 56 7.87 14.98 6.60
CA ALA A 56 6.82 16.02 6.65
C ALA A 56 6.80 16.81 7.98
N LEU A 57 7.42 16.30 9.03
CA LEU A 57 7.58 16.97 10.33
C LEU A 57 8.86 17.82 10.41
N ASP A 58 9.78 17.70 9.44
CA ASP A 58 11.00 18.53 9.38
C ASP A 58 10.75 19.79 8.53
N ALA A 59 10.51 20.91 9.18
CA ALA A 59 10.19 22.19 8.53
C ALA A 59 11.29 22.63 7.55
N ALA A 60 12.58 22.44 7.89
CA ALA A 60 13.68 22.82 7.04
C ALA A 60 13.78 21.97 5.79
N ALA A 61 13.57 20.64 5.92
CA ALA A 61 13.58 19.73 4.78
C ALA A 61 12.36 19.97 3.87
N VAL A 62 11.19 20.24 4.43
CA VAL A 62 9.97 20.56 3.67
C VAL A 62 10.14 21.88 2.92
N ALA A 63 10.74 22.92 3.55
CA ALA A 63 11.01 24.19 2.89
C ALA A 63 11.97 24.02 1.69
N ARG A 64 13.02 23.23 1.83
CA ARG A 64 13.91 22.90 0.70
C ARG A 64 13.20 22.15 -0.42
N ALA A 65 12.29 21.21 -0.08
CA ALA A 65 11.51 20.47 -1.07
C ALA A 65 10.54 21.37 -1.86
N LEU A 66 10.02 22.43 -1.24
CA LEU A 66 9.11 23.39 -1.84
C LEU A 66 9.78 24.55 -2.60
N ALA A 67 11.10 24.70 -2.50
CA ALA A 67 11.80 25.76 -3.21
C ALA A 67 11.62 25.64 -4.74
N GLY A 68 11.14 26.73 -5.39
CA GLY A 68 10.87 26.78 -6.83
C GLY A 68 9.67 25.95 -7.29
N VAL A 69 8.72 25.64 -6.40
CA VAL A 69 7.51 24.90 -6.68
C VAL A 69 6.33 25.84 -6.90
N ARG A 70 5.60 25.72 -8.03
CA ARG A 70 4.41 26.52 -8.32
C ARG A 70 3.12 25.95 -7.72
N ALA A 71 3.02 24.61 -7.67
CA ALA A 71 1.84 23.92 -7.13
C ALA A 71 2.28 22.65 -6.40
N ALA A 72 1.56 22.26 -5.36
CA ALA A 72 1.93 21.13 -4.54
C ALA A 72 0.72 20.23 -4.24
N TYR A 73 0.89 18.92 -4.41
CA TYR A 73 -0.06 17.90 -3.98
C TYR A 73 0.27 17.45 -2.56
N TYR A 74 -0.69 17.62 -1.65
CA TYR A 74 -0.60 17.10 -0.30
C TYR A 74 -1.41 15.80 -0.20
N LEU A 75 -0.73 14.65 -0.38
CA LEU A 75 -1.33 13.31 -0.36
C LEU A 75 -0.77 12.44 0.77
N ILE A 76 -0.18 13.07 1.78
CA ILE A 76 0.32 12.37 2.98
C ILE A 76 -0.84 12.05 3.89
N HIS A 77 -0.83 10.82 4.42
CA HIS A 77 -1.78 10.37 5.41
C HIS A 77 -1.23 9.20 6.22
N SER A 78 -1.35 9.28 7.57
CA SER A 78 -0.77 8.31 8.52
C SER A 78 -1.75 7.20 8.89
N MET A 79 -2.21 6.38 7.93
CA MET A 79 -3.06 5.23 8.25
C MET A 79 -2.32 4.16 9.06
N GLY A 80 -2.75 3.90 10.28
CA GLY A 80 -2.32 2.73 11.07
C GLY A 80 -1.08 2.91 11.94
N GLN A 81 -0.57 4.10 12.14
CA GLN A 81 0.64 4.35 12.96
C GLN A 81 0.31 4.97 14.33
N GLY A 82 0.12 4.11 15.32
CA GLY A 82 0.00 4.54 16.73
C GLY A 82 -1.31 5.22 17.12
N GLU A 83 -1.41 5.63 18.38
CA GLU A 83 -2.55 6.37 18.94
C GLU A 83 -2.49 7.87 18.57
N ASP A 84 -1.28 8.38 18.26
CA ASP A 84 -1.02 9.81 17.99
C ASP A 84 -1.05 10.19 16.48
N PHE A 85 -1.68 9.38 15.62
CA PHE A 85 -1.63 9.64 14.16
C PHE A 85 -2.31 10.97 13.77
N ALA A 86 -3.41 11.34 14.44
CA ALA A 86 -4.14 12.56 14.15
C ALA A 86 -3.31 13.83 14.48
N GLU A 87 -2.55 13.81 15.59
CA GLU A 87 -1.67 14.93 15.93
C GLU A 87 -0.51 15.07 14.94
N LYS A 88 0.08 13.95 14.53
CA LYS A 88 1.14 13.95 13.50
C LYS A 88 0.63 14.45 12.15
N ASP A 89 -0.58 14.08 11.76
CA ASP A 89 -1.19 14.56 10.51
C ASP A 89 -1.46 16.07 10.60
N ARG A 90 -1.95 16.58 11.74
CA ARG A 90 -2.13 18.03 11.99
C ARG A 90 -0.80 18.79 11.91
N GLU A 91 0.23 18.29 12.60
CA GLU A 91 1.56 18.93 12.61
C GLU A 91 2.21 18.94 11.23
N ALA A 92 2.17 17.82 10.52
CA ALA A 92 2.67 17.74 9.15
C ALA A 92 1.95 18.73 8.21
N ALA A 93 0.63 18.91 8.38
CA ALA A 93 -0.14 19.87 7.60
C ALA A 93 0.23 21.32 7.93
N ARG A 94 0.47 21.65 9.21
CA ARG A 94 0.94 22.99 9.63
C ARG A 94 2.32 23.30 9.05
N VAL A 95 3.26 22.38 9.21
CA VAL A 95 4.62 22.53 8.68
C VAL A 95 4.59 22.72 7.16
N PHE A 96 3.84 21.88 6.46
CA PHE A 96 3.74 21.96 5.01
C PHE A 96 3.08 23.26 4.53
N GLY A 97 1.96 23.64 5.13
CA GLY A 97 1.23 24.88 4.79
C GLY A 97 2.07 26.13 5.00
N ALA A 98 2.77 26.23 6.15
CA ALA A 98 3.68 27.34 6.44
C ALA A 98 4.85 27.41 5.43
N ALA A 99 5.48 26.31 5.14
CA ALA A 99 6.58 26.23 4.17
C ALA A 99 6.10 26.54 2.73
N ALA A 100 4.93 26.06 2.33
CA ALA A 100 4.33 26.36 1.03
C ALA A 100 4.04 27.85 0.85
N ARG A 101 3.53 28.53 1.91
CA ARG A 101 3.32 29.97 1.90
C ARG A 101 4.64 30.72 1.75
N GLN A 102 5.66 30.36 2.53
CA GLN A 102 6.98 31.00 2.46
C GLN A 102 7.65 30.82 1.09
N ALA A 103 7.47 29.65 0.47
CA ALA A 103 8.00 29.35 -0.86
C ALA A 103 7.22 30.00 -2.02
N GLY A 104 6.09 30.69 -1.72
CA GLY A 104 5.25 31.32 -2.74
C GLY A 104 4.49 30.33 -3.62
N VAL A 105 4.17 29.15 -3.08
CA VAL A 105 3.37 28.14 -3.80
C VAL A 105 2.00 28.73 -4.14
N ALA A 106 1.64 28.72 -5.43
CA ALA A 106 0.39 29.34 -5.90
C ALA A 106 -0.84 28.49 -5.61
N ARG A 107 -0.69 27.18 -5.38
CA ARG A 107 -1.80 26.25 -5.12
C ARG A 107 -1.36 24.99 -4.39
N ILE A 108 -2.17 24.57 -3.41
CA ILE A 108 -2.12 23.23 -2.83
C ILE A 108 -3.33 22.44 -3.33
N VAL A 109 -3.09 21.21 -3.80
CA VAL A 109 -4.15 20.23 -4.14
C VAL A 109 -4.18 19.16 -3.07
N TYR A 110 -5.34 18.98 -2.45
CA TYR A 110 -5.55 18.05 -1.34
C TYR A 110 -6.60 16.99 -1.69
N LEU A 111 -6.39 15.76 -1.26
CA LEU A 111 -7.38 14.67 -1.36
C LEU A 111 -7.85 14.27 0.04
N GLY A 112 -9.08 14.60 0.37
CA GLY A 112 -9.79 14.24 1.59
C GLY A 112 -10.71 13.03 1.41
N GLY A 113 -11.50 12.74 2.46
CA GLY A 113 -12.54 11.72 2.43
C GLY A 113 -13.92 12.35 2.53
N LEU A 114 -14.84 11.90 1.67
CA LEU A 114 -16.23 12.35 1.67
C LEU A 114 -16.97 11.76 2.87
N GLY A 115 -17.50 12.63 3.73
CA GLY A 115 -18.33 12.29 4.89
C GLY A 115 -19.66 13.05 4.85
N GLY A 116 -20.78 12.35 4.77
CA GLY A 116 -22.12 12.95 4.89
C GLY A 116 -22.46 13.31 6.33
N GLY A 117 -23.23 14.37 6.54
CA GLY A 117 -23.61 14.95 7.84
C GLY A 117 -23.91 13.93 8.94
N GLY A 118 -23.24 14.07 10.08
CA GLY A 118 -23.30 13.20 11.24
C GLY A 118 -21.97 13.13 11.97
N ARG A 119 -21.87 12.27 12.99
CA ARG A 119 -20.62 12.04 13.70
C ARG A 119 -19.64 11.32 12.79
N LEU A 120 -18.56 12.02 12.38
CA LEU A 120 -17.50 11.44 11.57
C LEU A 120 -16.70 10.41 12.39
N SER A 121 -16.08 9.45 11.70
CA SER A 121 -15.05 8.61 12.32
C SER A 121 -13.81 9.44 12.59
N GLU A 122 -13.00 9.03 13.58
CA GLU A 122 -11.73 9.68 13.92
C GLU A 122 -10.83 9.88 12.66
N HIS A 123 -10.87 8.90 11.76
CA HIS A 123 -10.13 8.95 10.51
C HIS A 123 -10.64 10.04 9.55
N LEU A 124 -11.95 10.14 9.34
CA LEU A 124 -12.54 11.17 8.47
C LEU A 124 -12.39 12.56 9.10
N GLU A 125 -12.48 12.65 10.42
CA GLU A 125 -12.26 13.89 11.15
C GLU A 125 -10.83 14.41 11.00
N SER A 126 -9.81 13.56 11.19
CA SER A 126 -8.41 13.91 10.95
C SER A 126 -8.17 14.40 9.53
N ARG A 127 -8.81 13.80 8.53
CA ARG A 127 -8.69 14.24 7.13
C ARG A 127 -9.34 15.62 6.90
N ARG A 128 -10.49 15.86 7.50
CA ARG A 128 -11.16 17.16 7.44
C ARG A 128 -10.29 18.24 8.09
N GLU A 129 -9.79 17.98 9.31
CA GLU A 129 -8.90 18.89 10.02
C GLU A 129 -7.63 19.20 9.23
N THR A 130 -7.02 18.20 8.60
CA THR A 130 -5.86 18.37 7.69
C THR A 130 -6.20 19.36 6.56
N GLY A 131 -7.34 19.20 5.91
CA GLY A 131 -7.80 20.11 4.86
C GLY A 131 -8.05 21.53 5.38
N GLU A 132 -8.61 21.69 6.58
CA GLU A 132 -8.84 22.97 7.23
C GLU A 132 -7.52 23.69 7.59
N ILE A 133 -6.53 22.95 8.11
CA ILE A 133 -5.19 23.47 8.42
C ILE A 133 -4.48 23.95 7.14
N LEU A 134 -4.54 23.17 6.06
CA LEU A 134 -3.94 23.57 4.79
C LEU A 134 -4.59 24.86 4.26
N ARG A 135 -5.91 24.99 4.31
CA ARG A 135 -6.62 26.22 3.89
C ARG A 135 -6.27 27.43 4.78
N ALA A 136 -6.11 27.19 6.06
CA ALA A 136 -5.70 28.25 7.00
C ALA A 136 -4.26 28.73 6.78
N SER A 137 -3.44 28.05 5.97
CA SER A 137 -2.07 28.46 5.65
C SER A 137 -1.97 29.75 4.86
N GLY A 138 -3.06 30.16 4.19
CA GLY A 138 -3.10 31.33 3.30
C GLY A 138 -2.60 31.06 1.88
N VAL A 139 -2.35 29.78 1.52
CA VAL A 139 -2.15 29.33 0.14
C VAL A 139 -3.49 28.84 -0.40
N PRO A 140 -3.92 29.20 -1.63
CA PRO A 140 -5.15 28.68 -2.23
C PRO A 140 -5.17 27.15 -2.27
N VAL A 141 -6.24 26.53 -1.75
CA VAL A 141 -6.37 25.06 -1.66
C VAL A 141 -7.53 24.58 -2.51
N VAL A 142 -7.24 23.68 -3.46
CA VAL A 142 -8.23 22.86 -4.16
C VAL A 142 -8.30 21.53 -3.45
N ALA A 143 -9.40 21.29 -2.73
CA ALA A 143 -9.61 20.05 -1.99
C ALA A 143 -10.63 19.17 -2.71
N PHE A 144 -10.31 17.88 -2.87
CA PHE A 144 -11.26 16.88 -3.32
C PHE A 144 -11.64 15.97 -2.15
N GLU A 145 -12.92 15.83 -1.90
CA GLU A 145 -13.45 14.86 -0.94
C GLU A 145 -14.01 13.67 -1.72
N ALA A 146 -13.31 12.55 -1.67
CA ALA A 146 -13.66 11.35 -2.40
C ALA A 146 -14.41 10.35 -1.53
N SER A 147 -15.43 9.70 -2.11
CA SER A 147 -16.05 8.50 -1.57
C SER A 147 -15.08 7.30 -1.69
N ILE A 148 -15.60 6.07 -1.58
CA ILE A 148 -14.80 4.84 -1.71
C ILE A 148 -14.11 4.81 -3.07
N VAL A 149 -12.78 4.66 -3.06
CA VAL A 149 -12.00 4.52 -4.30
C VAL A 149 -11.96 3.06 -4.72
N ILE A 150 -12.50 2.76 -5.91
CA ILE A 150 -12.44 1.44 -6.54
C ILE A 150 -11.19 1.35 -7.42
N GLY A 151 -10.37 0.34 -7.18
CA GLY A 151 -9.22 0.03 -8.01
C GLY A 151 -8.32 -1.02 -7.35
N SER A 152 -7.60 -1.79 -8.15
CA SER A 152 -6.67 -2.80 -7.65
C SER A 152 -5.62 -2.19 -6.74
N GLY A 153 -5.47 -2.72 -5.53
CA GLY A 153 -4.58 -2.20 -4.48
C GLY A 153 -5.17 -1.09 -3.60
N SER A 154 -6.41 -0.64 -3.83
CA SER A 154 -7.13 0.24 -2.90
C SER A 154 -7.56 -0.52 -1.65
N LEU A 155 -7.35 0.07 -0.47
CA LEU A 155 -7.70 -0.57 0.81
C LEU A 155 -9.18 -0.99 0.87
N SER A 156 -10.09 -0.10 0.50
CA SER A 156 -11.54 -0.34 0.55
C SER A 156 -11.97 -1.40 -0.46
N PHE A 157 -11.42 -1.38 -1.66
CA PHE A 157 -11.73 -2.35 -2.70
C PHE A 157 -11.15 -3.74 -2.34
N GLU A 158 -9.92 -3.80 -1.85
CA GLU A 158 -9.29 -5.05 -1.41
C GLU A 158 -10.04 -5.71 -0.24
N MET A 159 -10.65 -4.92 0.63
CA MET A 159 -11.54 -5.43 1.66
C MET A 159 -12.78 -6.11 1.06
N ILE A 160 -13.47 -5.43 0.15
CA ILE A 160 -14.67 -5.98 -0.52
C ILE A 160 -14.29 -7.25 -1.27
N ARG A 161 -13.21 -7.23 -2.03
CA ARG A 161 -12.67 -8.37 -2.75
C ARG A 161 -12.43 -9.56 -1.83
N ALA A 162 -11.67 -9.34 -0.75
CA ALA A 162 -11.32 -10.41 0.17
C ALA A 162 -12.55 -11.05 0.85
N LEU A 163 -13.55 -10.25 1.20
CA LEU A 163 -14.80 -10.76 1.76
C LEU A 163 -15.56 -11.61 0.75
N VAL A 164 -15.78 -11.08 -0.45
CA VAL A 164 -16.58 -11.75 -1.48
C VAL A 164 -15.90 -13.02 -1.99
N GLU A 165 -14.60 -13.03 -2.17
CA GLU A 165 -13.90 -14.21 -2.68
C GLU A 165 -13.83 -15.35 -1.67
N ARG A 166 -13.70 -15.04 -0.39
CA ARG A 166 -13.48 -16.04 0.66
C ARG A 166 -14.76 -16.60 1.26
N LEU A 167 -15.80 -15.80 1.33
CA LEU A 167 -17.01 -16.15 2.09
C LEU A 167 -18.18 -16.46 1.16
N PRO A 168 -18.57 -17.73 1.02
CA PRO A 168 -19.80 -18.08 0.29
C PRO A 168 -21.06 -17.56 0.99
N VAL A 169 -21.03 -17.48 2.33
CA VAL A 169 -22.06 -16.86 3.17
C VAL A 169 -21.43 -15.72 3.94
N MET A 170 -21.93 -14.51 3.76
CA MET A 170 -21.44 -13.30 4.41
C MET A 170 -22.44 -12.80 5.44
N ILE A 171 -22.00 -12.73 6.69
CA ILE A 171 -22.77 -12.09 7.77
C ILE A 171 -22.62 -10.57 7.60
N CYS A 172 -23.72 -9.90 7.33
CA CYS A 172 -23.75 -8.49 6.96
C CYS A 172 -24.30 -7.63 8.12
N PRO A 173 -23.43 -6.89 8.84
CA PRO A 173 -23.88 -5.89 9.81
C PRO A 173 -24.62 -4.73 9.15
N ARG A 174 -25.29 -3.87 9.95
CA ARG A 174 -26.08 -2.73 9.45
C ARG A 174 -25.33 -1.78 8.53
N TRP A 175 -24.03 -1.58 8.73
CA TRP A 175 -23.23 -0.68 7.89
C TRP A 175 -23.15 -1.12 6.42
N VAL A 176 -23.41 -2.41 6.13
CA VAL A 176 -23.42 -2.91 4.75
C VAL A 176 -24.59 -2.34 3.92
N ALA A 177 -25.61 -1.82 4.58
CA ALA A 177 -26.75 -1.13 3.95
C ALA A 177 -26.55 0.39 3.81
N VAL A 178 -25.43 0.95 4.30
CA VAL A 178 -25.12 2.37 4.16
C VAL A 178 -24.79 2.70 2.71
N GLU A 179 -25.27 3.84 2.25
CA GLU A 179 -25.05 4.32 0.89
C GLU A 179 -23.68 4.98 0.73
N ALA A 180 -23.07 4.68 -0.38
CA ALA A 180 -21.85 5.30 -0.85
C ALA A 180 -21.96 5.65 -2.34
N GLN A 181 -21.13 6.55 -2.82
CA GLN A 181 -21.01 6.87 -4.24
C GLN A 181 -19.56 6.58 -4.69
N PRO A 182 -19.19 5.30 -4.87
CA PRO A 182 -17.83 4.89 -5.14
C PRO A 182 -17.30 5.49 -6.43
N ILE A 183 -16.02 5.81 -6.46
CA ILE A 183 -15.35 6.42 -7.60
C ILE A 183 -14.19 5.55 -8.09
N ALA A 184 -14.00 5.43 -9.39
CA ALA A 184 -12.84 4.76 -9.97
C ALA A 184 -11.56 5.54 -9.66
N VAL A 185 -10.46 4.83 -9.38
CA VAL A 185 -9.17 5.48 -9.09
C VAL A 185 -8.69 6.33 -10.26
N GLU A 186 -8.98 5.92 -11.48
CA GLU A 186 -8.64 6.66 -12.70
C GLU A 186 -9.36 8.02 -12.74
N ASP A 187 -10.60 8.09 -12.26
CA ASP A 187 -11.36 9.34 -12.20
C ASP A 187 -10.81 10.25 -11.11
N VAL A 188 -10.44 9.69 -9.94
CA VAL A 188 -9.76 10.47 -8.88
C VAL A 188 -8.45 11.06 -9.42
N VAL A 189 -7.65 10.27 -10.14
CA VAL A 189 -6.39 10.74 -10.73
C VAL A 189 -6.64 11.83 -11.77
N ALA A 190 -7.68 11.69 -12.60
CA ALA A 190 -8.07 12.72 -13.57
C ALA A 190 -8.43 14.05 -12.88
N TYR A 191 -9.31 14.02 -11.86
CA TYR A 191 -9.66 15.22 -11.09
C TYR A 191 -8.43 15.88 -10.45
N LEU A 192 -7.53 15.08 -9.87
CA LEU A 192 -6.30 15.60 -9.28
C LEU A 192 -5.40 16.25 -10.34
N ALA A 193 -5.22 15.59 -11.48
CA ALA A 193 -4.35 16.11 -12.54
C ALA A 193 -4.92 17.39 -13.16
N ASP A 194 -6.24 17.43 -13.46
CA ASP A 194 -6.92 18.58 -14.05
C ASP A 194 -7.03 19.76 -13.07
N ALA A 195 -6.81 19.54 -11.76
CA ALA A 195 -6.74 20.62 -10.79
C ALA A 195 -5.61 21.63 -11.07
N LEU A 196 -4.58 21.23 -11.82
CA LEU A 196 -3.50 22.15 -12.22
C LEU A 196 -3.98 23.20 -13.24
N ASP A 197 -5.03 22.88 -14.01
CA ASP A 197 -5.56 23.73 -15.08
C ASP A 197 -6.62 24.74 -14.60
N LEU A 198 -7.02 24.66 -13.32
CA LEU A 198 -7.95 25.62 -12.75
C LEU A 198 -7.34 27.04 -12.74
N PRO A 199 -8.16 28.11 -12.77
CA PRO A 199 -7.69 29.48 -12.67
C PRO A 199 -6.81 29.74 -11.45
N ALA A 200 -5.87 30.67 -11.55
CA ALA A 200 -5.06 31.10 -10.43
C ALA A 200 -5.94 31.59 -9.27
N GLY A 201 -5.57 31.26 -8.03
CA GLY A 201 -6.33 31.61 -6.84
C GLY A 201 -7.61 30.80 -6.62
N ALA A 202 -7.91 29.81 -7.48
CA ALA A 202 -9.06 28.92 -7.25
C ALA A 202 -8.89 28.20 -5.89
N GLU A 203 -9.87 28.41 -5.02
CA GLU A 203 -9.97 27.76 -3.71
C GLU A 203 -11.37 27.19 -3.56
N ARG A 204 -11.49 25.87 -3.45
CA ARG A 204 -12.77 25.19 -3.30
C ARG A 204 -12.61 23.76 -2.82
N ILE A 205 -13.62 23.28 -2.11
CA ILE A 205 -13.84 21.87 -1.83
C ILE A 205 -14.77 21.30 -2.92
N TYR A 206 -14.35 20.22 -3.55
CA TYR A 206 -15.12 19.46 -4.54
C TYR A 206 -15.43 18.08 -4.00
N GLU A 207 -16.70 17.75 -3.83
CA GLU A 207 -17.13 16.40 -3.53
C GLU A 207 -17.10 15.57 -4.83
N ILE A 208 -16.36 14.45 -4.83
CA ILE A 208 -16.22 13.59 -6.00
C ILE A 208 -16.69 12.16 -5.72
N GLY A 209 -17.46 11.62 -6.63
CA GLY A 209 -18.01 10.26 -6.60
C GLY A 209 -18.24 9.73 -8.01
N GLY A 210 -18.48 8.44 -8.13
CA GLY A 210 -18.84 7.81 -9.38
C GLY A 210 -20.25 8.18 -9.85
N ARG A 211 -20.70 7.51 -10.92
CA ARG A 211 -22.02 7.81 -11.52
C ARG A 211 -23.19 7.40 -10.61
N GLU A 212 -23.07 6.26 -9.92
CA GLU A 212 -24.18 5.69 -9.16
C GLU A 212 -23.94 5.74 -7.64
N ARG A 213 -25.07 5.88 -6.91
CA ARG A 213 -25.15 5.62 -5.48
C ARG A 213 -25.49 4.16 -5.26
N VAL A 214 -24.73 3.49 -4.42
CA VAL A 214 -24.89 2.07 -4.11
C VAL A 214 -24.65 1.80 -2.63
N THR A 215 -25.22 0.72 -2.11
CA THR A 215 -24.85 0.24 -0.77
C THR A 215 -23.59 -0.63 -0.85
N TYR A 216 -22.93 -0.86 0.28
CA TYR A 216 -21.81 -1.82 0.34
C TYR A 216 -22.23 -3.23 -0.09
N ALA A 217 -23.48 -3.63 0.25
CA ALA A 217 -24.07 -4.87 -0.24
C ALA A 217 -24.18 -4.89 -1.77
N GLY A 218 -24.58 -3.76 -2.36
CA GLY A 218 -24.62 -3.60 -3.82
C GLY A 218 -23.25 -3.78 -4.47
N LEU A 219 -22.20 -3.16 -3.90
CA LEU A 219 -20.83 -3.34 -4.35
C LEU A 219 -20.37 -4.80 -4.28
N MET A 220 -20.64 -5.48 -3.17
CA MET A 220 -20.29 -6.88 -2.98
C MET A 220 -21.00 -7.80 -3.98
N ARG A 221 -22.30 -7.54 -4.25
CA ARG A 221 -23.06 -8.29 -5.25
C ARG A 221 -22.53 -8.06 -6.66
N GLU A 222 -22.22 -6.81 -7.02
CA GLU A 222 -21.67 -6.49 -8.33
C GLU A 222 -20.30 -7.12 -8.54
N TYR A 223 -19.43 -7.08 -7.54
CA TYR A 223 -18.15 -7.78 -7.57
C TYR A 223 -18.35 -9.30 -7.77
N ALA A 224 -19.23 -9.92 -6.97
CA ALA A 224 -19.53 -11.34 -7.06
C ALA A 224 -20.04 -11.72 -8.46
N ARG A 225 -20.94 -10.91 -9.02
CA ARG A 225 -21.51 -11.09 -10.37
C ARG A 225 -20.40 -11.13 -11.44
N GLN A 226 -19.48 -10.17 -11.40
CA GLN A 226 -18.38 -10.09 -12.38
C GLN A 226 -17.36 -11.24 -12.26
N ARG A 227 -17.21 -11.78 -11.03
CA ARG A 227 -16.36 -12.96 -10.78
C ARG A 227 -17.09 -14.30 -10.98
N GLY A 228 -18.35 -14.29 -11.37
CA GLY A 228 -19.17 -15.52 -11.50
C GLY A 228 -19.42 -16.24 -10.16
N LEU A 229 -19.34 -15.53 -9.03
CA LEU A 229 -19.44 -16.10 -7.70
C LEU A 229 -20.87 -15.96 -7.15
N ARG A 230 -21.43 -17.08 -6.65
CA ARG A 230 -22.70 -17.06 -5.91
C ARG A 230 -22.44 -16.78 -4.44
N ARG A 231 -23.00 -15.67 -3.90
CA ARG A 231 -22.77 -15.20 -2.53
C ARG A 231 -24.08 -14.90 -1.82
N TRP A 232 -24.18 -15.36 -0.59
CA TRP A 232 -25.33 -15.15 0.26
C TRP A 232 -24.99 -14.09 1.31
N LEU A 233 -25.71 -12.97 1.27
CA LEU A 233 -25.57 -11.88 2.22
C LEU A 233 -26.68 -12.01 3.25
N VAL A 234 -26.33 -12.39 4.48
CA VAL A 234 -27.27 -12.58 5.59
C VAL A 234 -27.22 -11.35 6.50
N PRO A 235 -28.26 -10.50 6.50
CA PRO A 235 -28.28 -9.32 7.36
C PRO A 235 -28.44 -9.75 8.84
N VAL A 236 -27.64 -9.13 9.72
CA VAL A 236 -27.74 -9.33 11.17
C VAL A 236 -27.95 -8.00 11.87
N PRO A 237 -28.90 -7.92 12.84
CA PRO A 237 -29.25 -6.66 13.48
C PRO A 237 -28.17 -6.11 14.42
N VAL A 238 -27.32 -6.98 14.97
CA VAL A 238 -26.33 -6.60 16.01
C VAL A 238 -24.98 -7.28 15.77
N LEU A 239 -24.05 -6.54 15.17
CA LEU A 239 -22.62 -6.78 15.35
C LEU A 239 -21.96 -5.48 15.76
N THR A 240 -21.28 -5.50 16.92
CA THR A 240 -20.53 -4.32 17.36
C THR A 240 -19.37 -4.07 16.40
N PRO A 241 -18.91 -2.82 16.19
CA PRO A 241 -17.76 -2.52 15.34
C PRO A 241 -16.51 -3.32 15.73
N ARG A 242 -16.38 -3.63 17.03
CA ARG A 242 -15.27 -4.42 17.57
C ARG A 242 -15.31 -5.88 17.10
N LEU A 243 -16.47 -6.53 17.18
CA LEU A 243 -16.67 -7.91 16.67
C LEU A 243 -16.52 -7.95 15.15
N SER A 244 -17.10 -6.97 14.44
CA SER A 244 -16.95 -6.86 12.99
C SER A 244 -15.50 -6.70 12.56
N SER A 245 -14.69 -5.91 13.29
CA SER A 245 -13.27 -5.70 12.96
C SER A 245 -12.40 -6.92 13.26
N LEU A 246 -12.70 -7.66 14.33
CA LEU A 246 -12.01 -8.91 14.64
C LEU A 246 -12.31 -9.98 13.58
N TRP A 247 -13.58 -10.12 13.21
CA TRP A 247 -14.00 -11.03 12.15
C TRP A 247 -13.38 -10.64 10.79
N LEU A 248 -13.37 -9.33 10.46
CA LEU A 248 -12.73 -8.83 9.25
C LEU A 248 -11.23 -9.15 9.23
N GLY A 249 -10.54 -8.97 10.38
CA GLY A 249 -9.12 -9.32 10.51
C GLY A 249 -8.84 -10.81 10.33
N LEU A 250 -9.83 -11.68 10.62
CA LEU A 250 -9.72 -13.12 10.43
C LEU A 250 -9.86 -13.51 8.94
N VAL A 251 -10.75 -12.85 8.21
CA VAL A 251 -11.12 -13.24 6.84
C VAL A 251 -10.46 -12.39 5.75
N THR A 252 -9.83 -11.28 6.09
CA THR A 252 -9.15 -10.40 5.13
C THR A 252 -7.67 -10.23 5.47
N PRO A 253 -6.80 -9.89 4.48
CA PRO A 253 -5.39 -9.59 4.74
C PRO A 253 -5.16 -8.23 5.41
N LEU A 254 -6.22 -7.60 5.91
CA LEU A 254 -6.14 -6.31 6.57
C LEU A 254 -5.77 -6.47 8.03
N TYR A 255 -4.87 -5.60 8.52
CA TYR A 255 -4.62 -5.52 9.96
C TYR A 255 -5.90 -5.14 10.69
N ALA A 256 -6.24 -5.85 11.76
CA ALA A 256 -7.48 -5.62 12.52
C ALA A 256 -7.66 -4.15 12.97
N ARG A 257 -6.57 -3.42 13.26
CA ARG A 257 -6.59 -1.99 13.61
C ARG A 257 -7.01 -1.10 12.43
N VAL A 258 -6.47 -1.35 11.24
CA VAL A 258 -6.82 -0.61 10.01
C VAL A 258 -8.25 -0.94 9.61
N GLY A 259 -8.64 -2.22 9.70
CA GLY A 259 -10.01 -2.67 9.45
C GLY A 259 -11.05 -2.02 10.37
N ARG A 260 -10.72 -1.80 11.66
CA ARG A 260 -11.63 -1.10 12.59
C ARG A 260 -11.90 0.34 12.15
N LYS A 261 -10.85 1.12 11.91
CA LYS A 261 -10.97 2.52 11.47
C LYS A 261 -11.74 2.64 10.17
N LEU A 262 -11.53 1.68 9.25
CA LEU A 262 -12.28 1.62 8.00
C LEU A 262 -13.77 1.33 8.26
N ILE A 263 -14.12 0.30 9.06
CA ILE A 263 -15.52 -0.03 9.38
C ILE A 263 -16.23 1.15 10.07
N GLU A 264 -15.56 1.87 10.95
CA GLU A 264 -16.11 3.06 11.58
C GLU A 264 -16.46 4.13 10.54
N SER A 265 -15.60 4.31 9.53
CA SER A 265 -15.87 5.25 8.41
C SER A 265 -17.01 4.79 7.51
N LEU A 266 -17.22 3.47 7.35
CA LEU A 266 -18.31 2.92 6.53
C LEU A 266 -19.72 3.13 7.13
N ARG A 267 -19.82 3.55 8.37
CA ARG A 267 -21.12 3.82 9.02
C ARG A 267 -21.72 5.17 8.63
N THR A 268 -20.92 6.04 8.03
CA THR A 268 -21.35 7.35 7.56
C THR A 268 -21.58 7.29 6.05
N PRO A 269 -22.73 7.74 5.54
CA PRO A 269 -22.96 7.84 4.10
C PRO A 269 -21.88 8.70 3.44
N SER A 270 -21.37 8.22 2.30
CA SER A 270 -20.37 8.95 1.50
C SER A 270 -20.89 9.19 0.08
N VAL A 271 -21.88 10.07 0.01
CA VAL A 271 -22.63 10.43 -1.20
C VAL A 271 -22.41 11.89 -1.52
N VAL A 272 -22.12 12.20 -2.78
CA VAL A 272 -21.95 13.55 -3.31
C VAL A 272 -23.27 14.33 -3.15
N ARG A 273 -23.17 15.54 -2.57
CA ARG A 273 -24.31 16.41 -2.25
C ARG A 273 -24.49 17.53 -3.25
N ASP A 274 -23.42 17.92 -3.94
CA ASP A 274 -23.46 18.95 -4.97
C ASP A 274 -22.80 18.48 -6.28
N ASP A 275 -23.02 19.22 -7.37
CA ASP A 275 -22.48 18.93 -8.70
C ASP A 275 -21.32 19.87 -9.09
N ALA A 276 -20.72 20.55 -8.11
CA ALA A 276 -19.67 21.54 -8.37
C ALA A 276 -18.47 20.95 -9.11
N ALA A 277 -18.06 19.73 -8.77
CA ALA A 277 -16.99 19.04 -9.47
C ALA A 277 -17.34 18.78 -10.96
N ARG A 278 -18.58 18.34 -11.24
CA ARG A 278 -19.04 18.10 -12.62
C ARG A 278 -19.13 19.37 -13.46
N ARG A 279 -19.42 20.50 -12.83
CA ARG A 279 -19.44 21.81 -13.52
C ARG A 279 -18.04 22.37 -13.78
N ALA A 280 -17.10 22.08 -12.87
CA ALA A 280 -15.75 22.63 -12.97
C ALA A 280 -14.80 21.81 -13.84
N PHE A 281 -15.08 20.52 -14.02
CA PHE A 281 -14.22 19.58 -14.73
C PHE A 281 -15.01 18.84 -15.81
N SER A 282 -14.40 18.65 -16.97
CA SER A 282 -14.98 17.87 -18.08
C SER A 282 -14.78 16.37 -17.89
N ILE A 283 -14.98 15.88 -16.66
CA ILE A 283 -14.81 14.47 -16.31
C ILE A 283 -16.19 13.85 -16.12
N GLU A 284 -16.46 12.80 -16.90
CA GLU A 284 -17.62 11.93 -16.67
C GLU A 284 -17.20 10.72 -15.83
N PRO A 285 -17.56 10.69 -14.53
CA PRO A 285 -17.18 9.57 -13.67
C PRO A 285 -17.76 8.24 -14.14
N ARG A 286 -16.96 7.20 -14.05
CA ARG A 286 -17.34 5.83 -14.40
C ARG A 286 -18.40 5.28 -13.46
N GLY A 287 -19.22 4.36 -13.98
CA GLY A 287 -20.14 3.58 -13.16
C GLY A 287 -19.43 2.48 -12.37
N VAL A 288 -20.09 1.99 -11.33
CA VAL A 288 -19.56 0.96 -10.43
C VAL A 288 -19.15 -0.31 -11.16
N ALA A 289 -20.00 -0.79 -12.09
CA ALA A 289 -19.71 -1.99 -12.87
C ALA A 289 -18.44 -1.83 -13.72
N GLU A 290 -18.24 -0.68 -14.34
CA GLU A 290 -17.06 -0.39 -15.13
C GLU A 290 -15.80 -0.26 -14.24
N ALA A 291 -15.91 0.44 -13.11
CA ALA A 291 -14.81 0.62 -12.16
C ALA A 291 -14.31 -0.75 -11.64
N ILE A 292 -15.23 -1.65 -11.28
CA ILE A 292 -14.88 -3.00 -10.82
C ILE A 292 -14.24 -3.80 -11.96
N ARG A 293 -14.80 -3.77 -13.17
CA ARG A 293 -14.23 -4.48 -14.34
C ARG A 293 -12.79 -4.04 -14.62
N ARG A 294 -12.52 -2.73 -14.57
CA ARG A 294 -11.18 -2.19 -14.76
C ARG A 294 -10.23 -2.58 -13.64
N ALA A 295 -10.70 -2.58 -12.40
CA ALA A 295 -9.92 -3.02 -11.26
C ALA A 295 -9.52 -4.50 -11.37
N LEU A 296 -10.43 -5.36 -11.86
CA LEU A 296 -10.16 -6.77 -12.12
C LEU A 296 -9.19 -6.97 -13.29
N ALA A 297 -9.36 -6.25 -14.40
CA ALA A 297 -8.44 -6.32 -15.54
C ALA A 297 -7.02 -5.86 -15.16
N ASN A 298 -6.88 -4.83 -14.33
CA ASN A 298 -5.59 -4.37 -13.81
C ASN A 298 -4.95 -5.36 -12.83
N GLU A 299 -5.74 -6.22 -12.17
CA GLU A 299 -5.25 -7.31 -11.34
C GLU A 299 -4.58 -8.41 -12.20
N ASP A 300 -5.25 -8.82 -13.27
CA ASP A 300 -4.74 -9.83 -14.20
C ASP A 300 -3.48 -9.34 -14.95
N ALA A 301 -3.35 -8.03 -15.16
CA ALA A 301 -2.16 -7.41 -15.76
C ALA A 301 -0.95 -7.31 -14.79
N ALA A 302 -0.96 -8.02 -13.67
CA ALA A 302 0.09 -8.08 -12.63
C ALA A 302 0.41 -6.72 -11.95
N PHE A 303 -0.43 -5.69 -12.07
CA PHE A 303 -0.02 -4.33 -11.74
C PHE A 303 -1.01 -3.49 -10.96
N ALA A 304 -1.04 -3.67 -9.68
CA ALA A 304 -1.14 -2.50 -8.85
C ALA A 304 0.26 -1.85 -8.76
N ARG A 305 0.59 -0.91 -9.63
CA ARG A 305 1.87 -0.17 -9.60
C ARG A 305 2.14 0.46 -8.22
N THR A 306 1.08 0.66 -7.46
CA THR A 306 1.11 1.13 -6.07
C THR A 306 0.00 0.45 -5.28
N ARG A 307 0.24 0.15 -4.00
CA ARG A 307 -0.72 -0.46 -3.09
C ARG A 307 -0.88 0.40 -1.85
N TRP A 308 -2.04 0.30 -1.18
CA TRP A 308 -2.28 0.96 0.10
C TRP A 308 -1.24 0.60 1.17
N SER A 309 -0.65 -0.61 1.09
CA SER A 309 0.36 -1.09 2.03
C SER A 309 1.75 -0.48 1.80
N ASP A 310 2.02 0.13 0.64
CA ASP A 310 3.33 0.68 0.31
C ASP A 310 3.75 1.84 1.24
N PRO A 311 2.86 2.80 1.58
CA PRO A 311 3.20 3.85 2.56
C PRO A 311 3.44 3.31 3.96
N VAL A 312 2.72 2.25 4.38
CA VAL A 312 2.91 1.63 5.70
C VAL A 312 4.30 1.02 5.81
N SER A 313 4.84 0.48 4.71
CA SER A 313 6.21 -0.06 4.69
C SER A 313 7.28 1.03 4.67
N SER A 314 7.00 2.17 4.05
CA SER A 314 7.91 3.32 4.02
C SER A 314 7.93 4.10 5.34
N SER A 315 6.99 3.85 6.25
CA SER A 315 6.81 4.60 7.51
C SER A 315 7.79 4.32 8.63
N GLY A 316 8.78 3.44 8.42
CA GLY A 316 9.94 3.46 9.30
C GLY A 316 9.92 2.57 10.53
N LEU A 317 9.01 1.61 10.65
CA LEU A 317 9.12 0.53 11.65
C LEU A 317 10.16 -0.53 11.23
N LEU A 318 11.26 -0.09 10.61
CA LEU A 318 12.48 -0.87 10.53
C LEU A 318 13.19 -0.72 11.88
N ASP A 319 12.81 -1.56 12.84
CA ASP A 319 13.61 -1.72 14.06
C ASP A 319 15.05 -1.95 13.66
N ARG A 320 15.95 -1.14 14.21
CA ARG A 320 17.39 -1.26 14.01
C ARG A 320 17.79 -2.72 14.26
N TYR A 321 18.52 -3.26 13.32
CA TYR A 321 19.19 -4.54 13.46
C TYR A 321 20.04 -4.49 14.75
N GLY A 322 19.64 -5.21 15.81
CA GLY A 322 20.49 -5.29 16.99
C GLY A 322 19.83 -5.21 18.36
N SER A 323 18.51 -5.10 18.51
CA SER A 323 17.88 -5.10 19.84
C SER A 323 17.47 -6.48 20.37
N GLY A 324 17.93 -7.58 19.77
CA GLY A 324 17.78 -8.92 20.31
C GLY A 324 18.77 -9.17 21.44
N ARG A 325 18.31 -9.70 22.58
CA ARG A 325 19.20 -10.17 23.64
C ARG A 325 20.14 -11.24 23.06
N PRO A 326 21.47 -11.22 23.33
CA PRO A 326 22.38 -12.28 22.93
C PRO A 326 21.85 -13.64 23.44
N GLY A 327 21.72 -14.64 22.54
CA GLY A 327 21.30 -15.99 22.91
C GLY A 327 19.88 -16.42 22.50
N THR A 328 19.05 -15.54 21.91
CA THR A 328 17.69 -15.89 21.45
C THR A 328 17.57 -16.07 19.94
N ARG A 329 18.66 -15.82 19.19
CA ARG A 329 18.69 -15.91 17.74
C ARG A 329 18.94 -17.34 17.27
N LEU A 330 18.00 -17.88 16.49
CA LEU A 330 18.07 -19.20 15.88
C LEU A 330 18.32 -19.02 14.38
N ILE A 331 19.28 -19.74 13.82
CA ILE A 331 19.73 -19.59 12.43
C ILE A 331 19.78 -20.95 11.75
N ASP A 332 19.20 -21.04 10.55
CA ASP A 332 19.36 -22.16 9.61
C ASP A 332 19.95 -21.63 8.31
N SER A 333 21.22 -21.94 8.01
CA SER A 333 21.93 -21.47 6.84
C SER A 333 22.36 -22.64 5.95
N ARG A 334 22.17 -22.48 4.63
CA ARG A 334 22.47 -23.50 3.62
C ARG A 334 23.09 -22.85 2.40
N THR A 335 24.00 -23.59 1.75
CA THR A 335 24.67 -23.13 0.54
C THR A 335 24.50 -24.16 -0.57
N VAL A 336 24.52 -23.63 -1.81
CA VAL A 336 24.62 -24.42 -3.02
C VAL A 336 25.51 -23.68 -4.01
N ARG A 337 26.33 -24.40 -4.73
CA ARG A 337 27.13 -23.84 -5.83
C ARG A 337 26.42 -24.09 -7.16
N VAL A 338 26.46 -23.09 -8.04
CA VAL A 338 25.90 -23.15 -9.40
C VAL A 338 26.94 -22.64 -10.41
N ASP A 339 26.99 -23.26 -11.57
CA ASP A 339 27.88 -22.88 -12.68
C ASP A 339 27.18 -21.78 -13.52
N ALA A 340 26.93 -20.65 -12.89
CA ALA A 340 26.26 -19.50 -13.47
C ALA A 340 26.83 -18.19 -12.89
N PRO A 341 26.79 -17.09 -13.64
CA PRO A 341 27.26 -15.80 -13.13
C PRO A 341 26.35 -15.29 -12.00
N PRO A 342 26.86 -14.45 -11.06
CA PRO A 342 26.08 -13.91 -9.94
C PRO A 342 24.78 -13.22 -10.35
N ALA A 343 24.75 -12.59 -11.52
CA ALA A 343 23.53 -11.95 -12.03
C ALA A 343 22.41 -12.95 -12.32
N ALA A 344 22.72 -14.10 -12.94
CA ALA A 344 21.73 -15.15 -13.23
C ALA A 344 21.27 -15.84 -11.93
N ALA A 345 22.18 -16.13 -11.00
CA ALA A 345 21.87 -16.66 -9.70
C ALA A 345 20.95 -15.71 -8.89
N PHE A 346 21.25 -14.42 -8.91
CA PHE A 346 20.46 -13.41 -8.23
C PHE A 346 19.09 -13.17 -8.89
N ASP A 347 19.00 -13.27 -10.22
CA ASP A 347 17.73 -13.18 -10.94
C ASP A 347 16.76 -14.29 -10.48
N ALA A 348 17.24 -15.54 -10.37
CA ALA A 348 16.45 -16.65 -9.84
C ALA A 348 15.95 -16.39 -8.42
N VAL A 349 16.79 -15.82 -7.53
CA VAL A 349 16.42 -15.43 -6.16
C VAL A 349 15.44 -14.27 -6.17
N SER A 350 15.67 -13.27 -7.00
CA SER A 350 14.85 -12.06 -7.05
C SER A 350 13.43 -12.29 -7.57
N ARG A 351 13.17 -13.43 -8.23
CA ARG A 351 11.86 -13.81 -8.78
C ARG A 351 11.00 -14.68 -7.87
N LEU A 352 11.44 -14.95 -6.64
CA LEU A 352 10.65 -15.70 -5.65
C LEU A 352 9.34 -15.00 -5.28
N GLY A 353 8.29 -15.78 -5.01
CA GLY A 353 6.98 -15.30 -4.54
C GLY A 353 6.03 -14.81 -5.64
N GLY A 354 4.83 -14.40 -5.24
CA GLY A 354 3.77 -13.99 -6.13
C GLY A 354 3.24 -15.13 -7.00
N ALA A 355 2.96 -14.87 -8.28
CA ALA A 355 2.43 -15.86 -9.22
C ALA A 355 3.38 -17.05 -9.49
N ARG A 356 4.70 -16.86 -9.31
CA ARG A 356 5.71 -17.90 -9.51
C ARG A 356 5.90 -18.81 -8.29
N GLY A 357 5.29 -18.47 -7.16
CA GLY A 357 5.41 -19.22 -5.92
C GLY A 357 6.80 -19.18 -5.29
N TRP A 358 7.04 -20.06 -4.34
CA TRP A 358 8.30 -20.19 -3.59
C TRP A 358 9.18 -21.35 -4.13
N TYR A 359 8.88 -21.79 -5.34
CA TYR A 359 9.55 -22.84 -6.11
C TYR A 359 9.46 -24.24 -5.51
N TYR A 360 9.18 -24.39 -4.22
CA TYR A 360 9.04 -25.69 -3.58
C TYR A 360 7.99 -25.67 -2.47
N GLY A 361 7.08 -26.63 -2.50
CA GLY A 361 6.08 -26.80 -1.45
C GLY A 361 5.05 -25.66 -1.36
N ASP A 362 4.64 -25.06 -2.49
CA ASP A 362 3.73 -23.93 -2.53
C ASP A 362 2.43 -24.15 -1.75
N TRP A 363 1.93 -25.41 -1.73
CA TRP A 363 0.78 -25.76 -0.91
C TRP A 363 1.04 -25.61 0.60
N LEU A 364 2.27 -25.88 1.07
CA LEU A 364 2.65 -25.67 2.49
C LEU A 364 2.70 -24.19 2.83
N TRP A 365 3.21 -23.37 1.91
CA TRP A 365 3.16 -21.92 2.04
C TRP A 365 1.72 -21.41 2.06
N ALA A 366 0.83 -21.98 1.23
CA ALA A 366 -0.59 -21.66 1.23
C ALA A 366 -1.27 -22.03 2.55
N VAL A 367 -1.01 -23.23 3.10
CA VAL A 367 -1.49 -23.65 4.43
C VAL A 367 -0.96 -22.71 5.51
N ARG A 368 0.35 -22.38 5.48
CA ARG A 368 0.95 -21.45 6.43
C ARG A 368 0.32 -20.07 6.37
N GLY A 369 0.07 -19.56 5.16
CA GLY A 369 -0.63 -18.28 4.96
C GLY A 369 -2.07 -18.32 5.44
N PHE A 370 -2.76 -19.43 5.28
CA PHE A 370 -4.11 -19.60 5.82
C PHE A 370 -4.12 -19.60 7.36
N LEU A 371 -3.20 -20.32 8.00
CA LEU A 371 -3.05 -20.33 9.45
C LEU A 371 -2.68 -18.94 9.99
N ASP A 372 -1.86 -18.20 9.26
CA ASP A 372 -1.50 -16.82 9.59
C ASP A 372 -2.74 -15.91 9.58
N LEU A 373 -3.61 -16.08 8.59
CA LEU A 373 -4.88 -15.35 8.54
C LEU A 373 -5.79 -15.68 9.73
N LEU A 374 -5.87 -16.94 10.14
CA LEU A 374 -6.62 -17.35 11.33
C LEU A 374 -6.07 -16.69 12.60
N ALA A 375 -4.75 -16.51 12.67
CA ALA A 375 -4.08 -15.81 13.76
C ALA A 375 -4.16 -14.26 13.65
N GLY A 376 -4.86 -13.73 12.64
CA GLY A 376 -4.97 -12.29 12.40
C GLY A 376 -3.72 -11.67 11.75
N GLY A 377 -2.92 -12.47 11.05
CA GLY A 377 -1.76 -12.04 10.25
C GLY A 377 -2.14 -11.63 8.82
N VAL A 378 -1.13 -11.46 7.97
CA VAL A 378 -1.27 -10.90 6.62
C VAL A 378 -1.60 -11.94 5.54
N GLY A 379 -1.29 -13.21 5.78
CA GLY A 379 -1.45 -14.28 4.81
C GLY A 379 -0.59 -14.15 3.56
N ILE A 380 -0.69 -15.12 2.65
CA ILE A 380 0.13 -15.20 1.42
C ILE A 380 -0.30 -14.25 0.29
N ARG A 381 -1.48 -13.62 0.38
CA ARG A 381 -2.15 -12.98 -0.76
C ARG A 381 -1.74 -11.55 -1.08
N ARG A 382 -0.66 -11.03 -0.55
CA ARG A 382 -0.13 -9.72 -0.97
C ARG A 382 0.46 -9.77 -2.37
N GLY A 383 0.91 -10.95 -2.83
CA GLY A 383 1.58 -11.13 -4.10
C GLY A 383 2.83 -10.28 -4.23
N ARG A 384 3.25 -10.03 -5.45
CA ARG A 384 4.37 -9.13 -5.79
C ARG A 384 3.87 -7.91 -6.54
N ARG A 385 4.61 -6.79 -6.43
CA ARG A 385 4.36 -5.59 -7.21
C ARG A 385 4.78 -5.74 -8.67
N HIS A 386 5.92 -6.37 -8.91
CA HIS A 386 6.52 -6.58 -10.22
C HIS A 386 7.16 -7.97 -10.31
N GLU A 387 7.08 -8.66 -11.47
CA GLU A 387 7.54 -10.05 -11.62
C GLU A 387 9.06 -10.22 -11.47
N SER A 388 9.84 -9.25 -11.89
CA SER A 388 11.31 -9.32 -11.92
C SER A 388 11.99 -8.23 -11.10
N ASP A 389 11.28 -7.16 -10.73
CA ASP A 389 11.88 -6.02 -10.03
C ASP A 389 11.42 -5.94 -8.58
N LEU A 390 12.36 -5.83 -7.66
CA LEU A 390 12.15 -5.67 -6.22
C LEU A 390 12.83 -4.38 -5.74
N ALA A 391 12.13 -3.65 -4.90
CA ALA A 391 12.68 -2.51 -4.18
C ALA A 391 12.50 -2.70 -2.66
N VAL A 392 13.34 -2.03 -1.87
CA VAL A 392 13.17 -1.99 -0.41
C VAL A 392 11.78 -1.48 -0.07
N GLY A 393 11.08 -2.21 0.78
CA GLY A 393 9.71 -1.93 1.15
C GLY A 393 8.64 -2.65 0.32
N ASP A 394 8.99 -3.36 -0.76
CA ASP A 394 8.03 -4.17 -1.53
C ASP A 394 7.51 -5.36 -0.71
N ALA A 395 6.23 -5.68 -0.88
CA ALA A 395 5.65 -6.91 -0.35
C ALA A 395 5.91 -8.07 -1.31
N VAL A 396 6.35 -9.19 -0.76
CA VAL A 396 6.46 -10.48 -1.45
C VAL A 396 5.67 -11.49 -0.63
N ASP A 397 4.40 -11.68 -0.96
CA ASP A 397 3.43 -12.46 -0.17
C ASP A 397 3.35 -11.94 1.29
N PHE A 398 3.76 -12.72 2.28
CA PHE A 398 3.82 -12.29 3.69
C PHE A 398 5.20 -11.80 4.13
N TRP A 399 6.10 -11.58 3.19
CA TRP A 399 7.41 -11.01 3.42
C TRP A 399 7.48 -9.56 2.98
N ARG A 400 8.42 -8.83 3.55
CA ARG A 400 8.77 -7.47 3.17
C ARG A 400 10.24 -7.41 2.78
N VAL A 401 10.54 -6.83 1.63
CA VAL A 401 11.93 -6.57 1.24
C VAL A 401 12.52 -5.54 2.20
N GLU A 402 13.43 -5.98 3.06
CA GLU A 402 14.13 -5.12 4.01
C GLU A 402 15.41 -4.54 3.41
N LYS A 403 16.13 -5.36 2.63
CA LYS A 403 17.38 -4.96 1.95
C LYS A 403 17.53 -5.69 0.63
N ILE A 404 17.98 -4.99 -0.39
CA ILE A 404 18.36 -5.55 -1.67
C ILE A 404 19.64 -4.87 -2.17
N GLU A 405 20.62 -5.67 -2.52
CA GLU A 405 21.84 -5.26 -3.22
C GLU A 405 21.90 -6.11 -4.50
N PRO A 406 21.73 -5.50 -5.68
CA PRO A 406 21.71 -6.26 -6.95
C PRO A 406 22.90 -7.20 -7.08
N ASN A 407 22.64 -8.41 -7.53
CA ASN A 407 23.62 -9.49 -7.74
C ASN A 407 24.38 -9.94 -6.46
N ARG A 408 23.91 -9.56 -5.26
CA ARG A 408 24.63 -9.86 -4.02
C ARG A 408 23.73 -10.30 -2.86
N LEU A 409 22.68 -9.53 -2.55
CA LEU A 409 21.89 -9.73 -1.33
C LEU A 409 20.42 -9.42 -1.52
N LEU A 410 19.55 -10.33 -1.10
CA LEU A 410 18.13 -10.08 -0.87
C LEU A 410 17.80 -10.50 0.55
N ARG A 411 17.28 -9.56 1.38
CA ARG A 411 16.78 -9.84 2.73
C ARG A 411 15.30 -9.52 2.81
N LEU A 412 14.55 -10.52 3.25
CA LEU A 412 13.11 -10.46 3.44
C LEU A 412 12.80 -10.54 4.93
N ARG A 413 11.96 -9.66 5.45
CA ARG A 413 11.43 -9.69 6.82
C ARG A 413 10.01 -10.25 6.81
N ALA A 414 9.73 -11.19 7.68
CA ALA A 414 8.39 -11.74 7.86
C ALA A 414 7.43 -10.69 8.47
N GLU A 415 6.23 -10.60 7.92
CA GLU A 415 5.12 -9.80 8.45
C GLU A 415 3.97 -10.69 8.96
N MET A 416 4.11 -11.99 8.85
CA MET A 416 3.20 -12.96 9.44
C MET A 416 3.26 -12.92 10.98
N LYS A 417 2.20 -13.40 11.63
CA LYS A 417 2.16 -13.55 13.07
C LYS A 417 3.09 -14.67 13.53
N LEU A 418 4.10 -14.29 14.29
CA LEU A 418 5.13 -15.18 14.81
C LEU A 418 5.33 -14.89 16.30
N PRO A 419 5.69 -15.89 17.11
CA PRO A 419 6.15 -15.66 18.48
C PRO A 419 7.62 -15.21 18.48
N GLY A 420 7.91 -14.15 17.72
CA GLY A 420 9.25 -13.63 17.47
C GLY A 420 9.32 -12.83 16.18
N ARG A 421 10.54 -12.60 15.68
CA ARG A 421 10.81 -11.94 14.40
C ARG A 421 11.57 -12.90 13.50
N ALA A 422 11.24 -12.93 12.19
CA ALA A 422 11.90 -13.80 11.24
C ALA A 422 12.39 -13.04 10.00
N TRP A 423 13.52 -13.48 9.49
CA TRP A 423 14.08 -13.02 8.22
C TRP A 423 14.46 -14.22 7.35
N LEU A 424 14.34 -14.04 6.06
CA LEU A 424 14.87 -14.94 5.05
C LEU A 424 15.83 -14.13 4.18
N GLN A 425 17.10 -14.57 4.15
CA GLN A 425 18.17 -13.87 3.44
C GLN A 425 18.76 -14.79 2.39
N PHE A 426 19.04 -14.21 1.23
CA PHE A 426 19.76 -14.85 0.14
C PHE A 426 20.98 -14.00 -0.20
N GLU A 427 22.13 -14.66 -0.33
CA GLU A 427 23.38 -14.05 -0.73
C GLU A 427 23.93 -14.80 -1.93
N THR A 428 24.47 -14.07 -2.92
CA THR A 428 25.15 -14.62 -4.09
C THR A 428 26.57 -14.11 -4.09
N THR A 429 27.52 -15.01 -4.04
CA THR A 429 28.98 -14.69 -3.99
C THR A 429 29.70 -15.38 -5.13
N PRO A 430 30.51 -14.68 -5.95
CA PRO A 430 31.34 -15.32 -6.96
C PRO A 430 32.24 -16.37 -6.35
N ASP A 431 32.36 -17.55 -6.97
CA ASP A 431 33.19 -18.65 -6.51
C ASP A 431 33.76 -19.45 -7.69
N ALA A 432 35.08 -19.48 -7.86
CA ALA A 432 35.87 -20.33 -8.74
C ALA A 432 35.22 -20.66 -10.12
N GLY A 433 34.70 -19.63 -10.82
CA GLY A 433 34.05 -19.77 -12.14
C GLY A 433 32.54 -19.94 -12.10
N GLY A 434 31.93 -19.94 -10.92
CA GLY A 434 30.47 -20.00 -10.71
C GLY A 434 30.01 -19.04 -9.62
N THR A 435 28.93 -19.39 -8.94
CA THR A 435 28.35 -18.62 -7.85
C THR A 435 27.94 -19.53 -6.69
N GLU A 436 28.34 -19.17 -5.47
CA GLU A 436 27.75 -19.71 -4.25
C GLU A 436 26.46 -18.94 -3.93
N ILE A 437 25.34 -19.65 -3.80
CA ILE A 437 24.07 -19.11 -3.31
C ILE A 437 23.92 -19.58 -1.87
N ARG A 438 23.80 -18.62 -0.94
CA ARG A 438 23.55 -18.88 0.48
C ARG A 438 22.16 -18.43 0.86
N GLN A 439 21.35 -19.34 1.40
CA GLN A 439 20.04 -19.10 1.97
C GLN A 439 20.13 -19.19 3.48
N THR A 440 19.71 -18.14 4.18
CA THR A 440 19.75 -18.06 5.66
C THR A 440 18.38 -17.68 6.18
N ALA A 441 17.77 -18.55 6.97
CA ALA A 441 16.60 -18.25 7.79
C ALA A 441 17.05 -17.83 9.19
N ILE A 442 16.60 -16.68 9.64
CA ILE A 442 16.94 -16.09 10.92
C ILE A 442 15.66 -15.92 11.72
N PHE A 443 15.64 -16.34 12.99
CA PHE A 443 14.50 -16.18 13.88
C PHE A 443 14.96 -15.68 15.25
N ASP A 444 14.48 -14.51 15.62
CA ASP A 444 14.65 -13.97 16.98
C ASP A 444 13.43 -14.39 17.79
N SER A 445 13.57 -15.46 18.57
CA SER A 445 12.48 -16.05 19.36
C SER A 445 12.11 -15.16 20.55
N VAL A 446 10.81 -15.10 20.89
CA VAL A 446 10.32 -14.44 22.09
C VAL A 446 9.76 -15.49 23.03
N GLY A 447 10.46 -15.68 24.14
CA GLY A 447 10.07 -16.63 25.20
C GLY A 447 10.07 -18.09 24.75
N LEU A 448 9.50 -18.95 25.60
CA LEU A 448 9.44 -20.39 25.37
C LEU A 448 8.60 -20.76 24.15
N LEU A 449 7.51 -20.04 23.90
CA LEU A 449 6.64 -20.26 22.72
C LEU A 449 7.39 -20.05 21.43
N GLY A 450 8.30 -19.07 21.35
CA GLY A 450 9.14 -18.85 20.16
C GLY A 450 10.10 -20.03 19.92
N ALA A 451 10.72 -20.55 20.96
CA ALA A 451 11.60 -21.71 20.87
C ALA A 451 10.83 -22.98 20.44
N LEU A 452 9.69 -23.26 21.06
CA LEU A 452 8.82 -24.39 20.69
C LEU A 452 8.33 -24.28 19.24
N TYR A 453 7.94 -23.09 18.81
CA TYR A 453 7.57 -22.84 17.42
C TYR A 453 8.70 -23.19 16.44
N TRP A 454 9.92 -22.72 16.70
CA TRP A 454 11.07 -22.99 15.83
C TRP A 454 11.40 -24.47 15.76
N TYR A 455 11.59 -25.12 16.91
CA TYR A 455 11.99 -26.53 16.96
C TYR A 455 10.88 -27.47 16.46
N GLY A 456 9.62 -27.14 16.73
CA GLY A 456 8.46 -27.92 16.25
C GLY A 456 8.31 -27.85 14.71
N LEU A 457 8.63 -26.73 14.09
CA LEU A 457 8.57 -26.55 12.64
C LEU A 457 9.90 -26.86 11.94
N TYR A 458 10.98 -27.08 12.66
CA TYR A 458 12.31 -27.29 12.07
C TYR A 458 12.39 -28.42 11.04
N PRO A 459 11.78 -29.61 11.25
CA PRO A 459 11.79 -30.67 10.23
C PRO A 459 11.14 -30.22 8.93
N LEU A 460 10.03 -29.47 9.01
CA LEU A 460 9.33 -28.94 7.87
C LEU A 460 10.14 -27.82 7.17
N HIS A 461 10.72 -26.91 7.95
CA HIS A 461 11.63 -25.89 7.41
C HIS A 461 12.80 -26.50 6.68
N ARG A 462 13.39 -27.57 7.24
CA ARG A 462 14.49 -28.30 6.62
C ARG A 462 14.13 -28.84 5.23
N LEU A 463 12.95 -29.41 5.09
CA LEU A 463 12.45 -29.93 3.81
C LEU A 463 12.20 -28.81 2.81
N ILE A 464 11.46 -27.78 3.20
CA ILE A 464 11.05 -26.67 2.34
C ILE A 464 12.28 -25.89 1.86
N PHE A 465 13.16 -25.49 2.78
CA PHE A 465 14.32 -24.64 2.44
C PHE A 465 15.36 -25.39 1.60
N ALA A 466 15.56 -26.69 1.86
CA ALA A 466 16.42 -27.50 1.00
C ALA A 466 15.84 -27.69 -0.43
N GLY A 467 14.53 -27.87 -0.53
CA GLY A 467 13.83 -27.95 -1.81
C GLY A 467 13.88 -26.64 -2.58
N MET A 468 13.61 -25.52 -1.90
CA MET A 468 13.65 -24.18 -2.48
C MET A 468 15.05 -23.84 -3.00
N LEU A 469 16.10 -24.10 -2.22
CA LEU A 469 17.47 -23.80 -2.62
C LEU A 469 17.89 -24.63 -3.86
N ARG A 470 17.48 -25.90 -3.94
CA ARG A 470 17.72 -26.75 -5.13
C ARG A 470 17.03 -26.20 -6.38
N GLU A 471 15.79 -25.73 -6.24
CA GLU A 471 15.05 -25.15 -7.36
C GLU A 471 15.62 -23.79 -7.80
N ILE A 472 16.08 -22.97 -6.86
CA ILE A 472 16.82 -21.75 -7.18
C ILE A 472 18.08 -22.08 -7.98
N ALA A 473 18.85 -23.06 -7.53
CA ALA A 473 20.06 -23.51 -8.25
C ALA A 473 19.74 -23.97 -9.68
N ARG A 474 18.71 -24.80 -9.87
CA ARG A 474 18.27 -25.27 -11.19
C ARG A 474 17.88 -24.10 -12.11
N ARG A 475 17.17 -23.11 -11.59
CA ARG A 475 16.70 -21.94 -12.35
C ARG A 475 17.78 -20.89 -12.60
N SER A 476 18.91 -20.97 -11.92
CA SER A 476 20.08 -20.11 -12.12
C SER A 476 20.91 -20.55 -13.34
N MET A 477 20.77 -21.80 -13.77
CA MET A 477 21.48 -22.33 -14.94
C MET A 477 20.73 -21.95 -16.23
N PRO A 478 21.45 -21.64 -17.34
CA PRO A 478 20.81 -21.45 -18.63
C PRO A 478 19.98 -22.69 -19.00
N ALA A 479 18.84 -22.47 -19.65
CA ALA A 479 18.07 -23.59 -20.23
C ALA A 479 18.95 -24.29 -21.23
N ALA A 480 19.13 -25.63 -21.03
CA ALA A 480 19.89 -26.47 -21.93
C ALA A 480 19.19 -26.60 -23.31
#